data_61afc2832bc29e8c0aad21ba0419f583
#
_entry.id   61afc2832bc29e8c0aad21ba0419f583
#
_cell.length_a   1.000
_cell.length_b   1.000
_cell.length_c   1.000
_cell.angle_alpha   90.00
_cell.angle_beta   90.00
_cell.angle_gamma   90.00
#
_symmetry.space_group_name_H-M   'P 1'
#
loop_
_entity.id
_entity.type
_entity.pdbx_description
1 polymer ?
#
loop_
_entity_poly.entity_id
_entity_poly.type
_entity_poly.pdbx_seq_one_letter_code
_entity_poly.pdbx_strand_id
1 'polypeptide(L)'
;MSDTRAIFLIDGETTPLGALLLEQAADHLAAGPLETTSGGDREPVIRALLGFAELTARAIGLRQVRLVASSVPPDLAASLGYRDGMKRIRTGKLAGMLDHLEAIGVPLWRDGAAPFDLTLYYRGVWGAVALLVGFGSISLAVFGPGNVSLLHVLGPALLCSAASLFAIVQVILIVVAARRRAGVPIALATFAAAVLSIAGIGGLFVERAVPAIGELWAIHTGDEALDTLTVSVSADGTTLNLDGAYGTRSAEAVRQALEKNPSVRRVVLAGPGGRLGTAFEINRMIRNRRLATRVDTGCASACTIAFLGGADRSISPSGRLGFHQGSFPGMGSNDMHESNRDMRRFLVASGVTPEFAQRVTETPPDEIWTPTPQELVAGRVVQRVNR
;
A
#
# COMPACT_ATOMS: atom_id res chain seq x y z
N MET A 1 -4.83 -48.94 18.87
CA MET A 1 -3.88 -48.18 18.05
C MET A 1 -4.43 -48.23 16.63
N SER A 2 -5.01 -47.18 16.14
CA SER A 2 -5.50 -47.08 14.75
C SER A 2 -4.34 -46.71 13.87
N ASP A 3 -3.81 -47.68 13.10
CA ASP A 3 -2.86 -47.38 12.02
C ASP A 3 -3.59 -46.56 10.94
N THR A 4 -3.40 -45.27 10.94
CA THR A 4 -3.95 -44.43 9.90
C THR A 4 -2.93 -44.40 8.78
N ARG A 5 -3.25 -45.05 7.65
CA ARG A 5 -2.44 -45.05 6.42
C ARG A 5 -3.11 -44.17 5.38
N ALA A 6 -2.32 -43.35 4.71
CA ALA A 6 -2.79 -42.53 3.60
C ALA A 6 -1.80 -42.62 2.43
N ILE A 7 -2.30 -42.75 1.20
CA ILE A 7 -1.52 -42.74 -0.03
C ILE A 7 -1.80 -41.42 -0.72
N PHE A 8 -0.73 -40.71 -1.07
CA PHE A 8 -0.81 -39.47 -1.84
C PHE A 8 -0.24 -39.69 -3.21
N LEU A 9 -0.96 -39.17 -4.20
CA LEU A 9 -0.58 -39.22 -5.59
C LEU A 9 -0.31 -37.80 -6.09
N ILE A 10 0.75 -37.60 -6.84
CA ILE A 10 0.91 -36.39 -7.67
C ILE A 10 0.49 -36.77 -9.06
N ASP A 11 -0.62 -36.16 -9.53
CA ASP A 11 -1.14 -36.37 -10.86
C ASP A 11 -0.35 -35.57 -11.92
N GLY A 12 0.01 -36.27 -13.02
CA GLY A 12 0.32 -35.65 -14.28
C GLY A 12 -0.96 -35.64 -15.16
N GLU A 13 -0.89 -35.02 -16.33
CA GLU A 13 -2.09 -34.88 -17.21
C GLU A 13 -2.74 -36.22 -17.60
N THR A 14 -2.04 -37.34 -17.60
CA THR A 14 -2.55 -38.66 -18.00
C THR A 14 -2.13 -39.82 -17.11
N THR A 15 -1.12 -39.65 -16.26
CA THR A 15 -0.60 -40.71 -15.38
C THR A 15 -0.04 -40.11 -14.10
N PRO A 16 -0.18 -40.81 -12.95
CA PRO A 16 0.38 -40.34 -11.69
C PRO A 16 1.93 -40.28 -11.81
N LEU A 17 2.51 -39.16 -11.40
CA LEU A 17 3.96 -38.90 -11.43
C LEU A 17 4.68 -39.55 -10.25
N GLY A 18 4.00 -39.73 -9.13
CA GLY A 18 4.57 -40.39 -7.98
C GLY A 18 3.56 -40.65 -6.88
N ALA A 19 3.88 -41.55 -5.98
CA ALA A 19 3.07 -41.95 -4.82
C ALA A 19 3.92 -41.97 -3.54
N LEU A 20 3.32 -41.59 -2.42
CA LEU A 20 3.93 -41.65 -1.10
C LEU A 20 2.94 -42.25 -0.10
N LEU A 21 3.34 -43.28 0.60
CA LEU A 21 2.62 -43.82 1.73
C LEU A 21 2.99 -43.09 3.01
N LEU A 22 1.98 -42.62 3.75
CA LEU A 22 2.17 -42.00 5.06
C LEU A 22 1.53 -42.90 6.12
N GLU A 23 2.29 -43.15 7.19
CA GLU A 23 1.84 -43.96 8.33
C GLU A 23 2.10 -43.21 9.63
N GLN A 24 1.08 -42.99 10.43
CA GLN A 24 1.20 -42.28 11.68
C GLN A 24 1.70 -43.22 12.79
N ALA A 25 2.88 -42.89 13.34
CA ALA A 25 3.39 -43.49 14.56
C ALA A 25 3.12 -42.58 15.77
N ALA A 26 3.41 -43.03 16.98
CA ALA A 26 3.12 -42.29 18.20
C ALA A 26 3.81 -40.92 18.30
N ASP A 27 5.04 -40.80 17.79
CA ASP A 27 5.92 -39.64 17.92
C ASP A 27 6.38 -39.03 16.59
N HIS A 28 6.15 -39.71 15.47
CA HIS A 28 6.56 -39.28 14.14
C HIS A 28 5.59 -39.74 13.05
N LEU A 29 5.67 -39.09 11.89
CA LEU A 29 5.03 -39.52 10.66
C LEU A 29 6.07 -40.30 9.82
N ALA A 30 5.82 -41.58 9.57
CA ALA A 30 6.62 -42.38 8.67
C ALA A 30 6.21 -42.05 7.22
N ALA A 31 7.19 -41.70 6.40
CA ALA A 31 7.03 -41.35 4.99
C ALA A 31 7.77 -42.37 4.11
N GLY A 32 7.04 -43.19 3.39
CA GLY A 32 7.54 -44.24 2.47
C GLY A 32 6.73 -45.52 2.56
N PRO A 33 6.90 -46.45 1.61
CA PRO A 33 7.75 -46.28 0.41
C PRO A 33 7.27 -45.16 -0.50
N LEU A 34 8.24 -44.57 -1.20
CA LEU A 34 8.00 -43.54 -2.19
C LEU A 34 8.28 -44.11 -3.59
N GLU A 35 7.29 -44.03 -4.46
CA GLU A 35 7.37 -44.51 -5.82
C GLU A 35 7.26 -43.33 -6.79
N THR A 36 8.07 -43.31 -7.86
CA THR A 36 8.02 -42.33 -8.95
C THR A 36 7.99 -43.07 -10.27
N THR A 37 7.23 -42.57 -11.23
CA THR A 37 7.19 -43.12 -12.58
C THR A 37 8.56 -42.97 -13.25
N SER A 38 8.99 -44.05 -13.91
CA SER A 38 10.28 -44.09 -14.64
C SER A 38 10.18 -43.31 -15.95
N GLY A 39 10.82 -42.17 -16.08
CA GLY A 39 10.92 -41.46 -17.35
C GLY A 39 11.24 -39.96 -17.30
N GLY A 40 11.40 -39.36 -16.14
CA GLY A 40 11.70 -37.93 -15.99
C GLY A 40 12.61 -37.61 -14.81
N ASP A 41 12.84 -36.31 -14.62
CA ASP A 41 13.54 -35.83 -13.43
C ASP A 41 12.68 -36.13 -12.18
N ARG A 42 13.17 -37.08 -11.36
CA ARG A 42 12.46 -37.57 -10.17
C ARG A 42 12.55 -36.60 -9.00
N GLU A 43 13.51 -35.73 -8.99
CA GLU A 43 13.80 -34.85 -7.86
C GLU A 43 12.64 -33.90 -7.52
N PRO A 44 11.99 -33.20 -8.47
CA PRO A 44 10.85 -32.33 -8.16
C PRO A 44 9.67 -33.09 -7.56
N VAL A 45 9.40 -34.33 -8.04
CA VAL A 45 8.30 -35.18 -7.54
C VAL A 45 8.59 -35.62 -6.10
N ILE A 46 9.81 -36.05 -5.82
CA ILE A 46 10.24 -36.43 -4.47
C ILE A 46 10.15 -35.25 -3.51
N ARG A 47 10.61 -34.07 -3.92
CA ARG A 47 10.51 -32.84 -3.12
C ARG A 47 9.07 -32.49 -2.77
N ALA A 48 8.14 -32.57 -3.73
CA ALA A 48 6.74 -32.27 -3.53
C ALA A 48 6.07 -33.28 -2.57
N LEU A 49 6.33 -34.57 -2.72
CA LEU A 49 5.78 -35.62 -1.87
C LEU A 49 6.30 -35.51 -0.42
N LEU A 50 7.60 -35.26 -0.23
CA LEU A 50 8.15 -35.05 1.10
C LEU A 50 7.69 -33.74 1.74
N GLY A 51 7.57 -32.69 0.98
CA GLY A 51 6.96 -31.44 1.43
C GLY A 51 5.52 -31.65 1.94
N PHE A 52 4.75 -32.49 1.25
CA PHE A 52 3.42 -32.86 1.66
C PHE A 52 3.39 -33.69 2.98
N ALA A 53 4.35 -34.62 3.14
CA ALA A 53 4.51 -35.36 4.39
C ALA A 53 4.80 -34.44 5.59
N GLU A 54 5.64 -33.44 5.38
CA GLU A 54 5.97 -32.45 6.40
C GLU A 54 4.77 -31.58 6.78
N LEU A 55 3.97 -31.14 5.78
CA LEU A 55 2.71 -30.41 6.02
C LEU A 55 1.69 -31.27 6.77
N THR A 56 1.56 -32.55 6.41
CA THR A 56 0.67 -33.49 7.08
C THR A 56 1.11 -33.71 8.52
N ALA A 57 2.39 -33.98 8.79
CA ALA A 57 2.92 -34.11 10.14
C ALA A 57 2.59 -32.89 11.01
N ARG A 58 2.74 -31.71 10.44
CA ARG A 58 2.41 -30.44 11.11
C ARG A 58 0.91 -30.32 11.41
N ALA A 59 0.06 -30.64 10.44
CA ALA A 59 -1.39 -30.56 10.57
C ALA A 59 -1.94 -31.46 11.68
N ILE A 60 -1.33 -32.64 11.87
CA ILE A 60 -1.69 -33.61 12.93
C ILE A 60 -0.87 -33.43 14.22
N GLY A 61 -0.05 -32.41 14.32
CA GLY A 61 0.70 -32.05 15.54
C GLY A 61 1.96 -32.88 15.80
N LEU A 62 2.43 -33.68 14.86
CA LEU A 62 3.66 -34.45 14.98
C LEU A 62 4.89 -33.56 14.71
N ARG A 63 5.96 -33.80 15.48
CA ARG A 63 7.20 -33.00 15.44
C ARG A 63 8.31 -33.60 14.60
N GLN A 64 8.09 -34.77 14.02
CA GLN A 64 9.10 -35.50 13.28
C GLN A 64 8.49 -36.18 12.06
N VAL A 65 9.25 -36.20 10.95
CA VAL A 65 8.99 -37.05 9.79
C VAL A 65 10.18 -37.98 9.63
N ARG A 66 9.92 -39.29 9.50
CA ARG A 66 10.90 -40.32 9.31
C ARG A 66 10.74 -40.97 7.94
N LEU A 67 11.82 -40.98 7.16
CA LEU A 67 11.84 -41.72 5.89
C LEU A 67 11.93 -43.22 6.16
N VAL A 68 11.03 -43.97 5.55
CA VAL A 68 11.12 -45.44 5.55
C VAL A 68 12.13 -45.86 4.48
N ALA A 69 13.08 -46.69 4.87
CA ALA A 69 14.31 -47.06 4.18
C ALA A 69 14.28 -47.02 2.63
N SER A 70 15.35 -46.52 2.06
CA SER A 70 15.86 -46.63 0.67
C SER A 70 15.09 -45.98 -0.51
N SER A 71 13.97 -45.32 -0.29
CA SER A 71 13.17 -44.77 -1.36
C SER A 71 13.63 -43.35 -1.83
N VAL A 72 14.49 -42.68 -1.06
CA VAL A 72 15.02 -41.37 -1.38
C VAL A 72 16.55 -41.40 -1.42
N PRO A 73 17.18 -40.87 -2.47
CA PRO A 73 18.63 -40.76 -2.52
C PRO A 73 19.22 -40.04 -1.29
N PRO A 74 20.29 -40.55 -0.65
CA PRO A 74 20.82 -39.95 0.58
C PRO A 74 21.18 -38.45 0.44
N ASP A 75 21.77 -38.08 -0.69
CA ASP A 75 22.20 -36.70 -0.98
C ASP A 75 20.97 -35.77 -1.09
N LEU A 76 19.92 -36.24 -1.74
CA LEU A 76 18.64 -35.51 -1.84
C LEU A 76 17.96 -35.40 -0.46
N ALA A 77 17.91 -36.46 0.31
CA ALA A 77 17.37 -36.46 1.68
C ALA A 77 18.14 -35.45 2.55
N ALA A 78 19.47 -35.46 2.48
CA ALA A 78 20.32 -34.52 3.19
C ALA A 78 20.07 -33.06 2.75
N SER A 79 19.90 -32.80 1.46
CA SER A 79 19.58 -31.48 0.91
C SER A 79 18.23 -30.95 1.40
N LEU A 80 17.30 -31.83 1.69
CA LEU A 80 15.97 -31.54 2.24
C LEU A 80 15.96 -31.44 3.78
N GLY A 81 17.11 -31.60 4.43
CA GLY A 81 17.29 -31.46 5.87
C GLY A 81 16.97 -32.73 6.67
N TYR A 82 16.87 -33.89 6.03
CA TYR A 82 16.79 -35.18 6.71
C TYR A 82 18.19 -35.63 7.14
N ARG A 83 18.36 -35.98 8.42
CA ARG A 83 19.56 -36.55 8.99
C ARG A 83 19.24 -37.92 9.53
N ASP A 84 19.99 -38.93 9.15
CA ASP A 84 19.73 -40.34 9.53
C ASP A 84 18.27 -40.78 9.25
N GLY A 85 17.74 -40.32 8.12
CA GLY A 85 16.36 -40.58 7.72
C GLY A 85 15.28 -39.84 8.53
N MET A 86 15.66 -38.93 9.43
CA MET A 86 14.70 -38.15 10.23
C MET A 86 14.84 -36.65 10.03
N LYS A 87 13.70 -35.97 10.01
CA LYS A 87 13.62 -34.50 10.02
C LYS A 87 12.69 -34.02 11.14
N ARG A 88 13.17 -33.11 11.97
CA ARG A 88 12.33 -32.43 12.96
C ARG A 88 11.47 -31.37 12.31
N ILE A 89 10.18 -31.42 12.56
CA ILE A 89 9.18 -30.47 12.09
C ILE A 89 8.95 -29.44 13.19
N ARG A 90 9.11 -28.18 12.89
CA ARG A 90 8.77 -27.11 13.82
C ARG A 90 7.23 -26.96 13.88
N THR A 91 6.69 -27.13 15.08
CA THR A 91 5.27 -26.92 15.36
C THR A 91 5.11 -25.58 16.06
N GLY A 92 4.24 -24.70 15.56
CA GLY A 92 3.94 -23.40 16.16
C GLY A 92 3.51 -22.37 15.12
N LYS A 93 2.77 -21.34 15.54
CA LYS A 93 2.26 -20.28 14.64
C LYS A 93 3.39 -19.57 13.88
N LEU A 94 4.53 -19.32 14.55
CA LEU A 94 5.69 -18.68 13.93
C LEU A 94 6.34 -19.60 12.87
N ALA A 95 6.47 -20.89 13.13
CA ALA A 95 7.00 -21.87 12.18
C ALA A 95 6.13 -21.96 10.92
N GLY A 96 4.80 -21.99 11.10
CA GLY A 96 3.84 -21.98 9.98
C GLY A 96 3.94 -20.72 9.12
N MET A 97 4.14 -19.55 9.74
CA MET A 97 4.35 -18.30 9.03
C MET A 97 5.67 -18.30 8.25
N LEU A 98 6.76 -18.80 8.85
CA LEU A 98 8.06 -18.89 8.20
C LEU A 98 8.03 -19.84 6.99
N ASP A 99 7.34 -20.98 7.11
CA ASP A 99 7.19 -21.92 6.00
C ASP A 99 6.24 -21.39 4.90
N HIS A 100 5.24 -20.58 5.27
CA HIS A 100 4.40 -19.91 4.30
C HIS A 100 5.19 -18.84 3.51
N LEU A 101 6.06 -18.09 4.18
CA LEU A 101 6.97 -17.15 3.53
C LEU A 101 7.96 -17.85 2.59
N GLU A 102 8.45 -19.02 2.96
CA GLU A 102 9.31 -19.87 2.12
C GLU A 102 8.55 -20.40 0.89
N ALA A 103 7.29 -20.81 1.07
CA ALA A 103 6.42 -21.30 -0.01
C ALA A 103 6.07 -20.22 -1.05
N ILE A 104 5.96 -18.95 -0.65
CA ILE A 104 5.73 -17.82 -1.57
C ILE A 104 7.04 -17.24 -2.14
N GLY A 105 8.17 -17.93 -1.95
CA GLY A 105 9.45 -17.57 -2.55
C GLY A 105 10.26 -16.54 -1.76
N VAL A 106 9.93 -16.31 -0.49
CA VAL A 106 10.79 -15.56 0.43
C VAL A 106 11.87 -16.53 0.96
N PRO A 107 13.13 -16.43 0.55
CA PRO A 107 14.16 -17.35 0.99
C PRO A 107 14.51 -17.11 2.46
N LEU A 108 13.90 -17.91 3.32
CA LEU A 108 14.32 -17.99 4.71
C LEU A 108 15.51 -18.94 4.80
N TRP A 109 16.65 -18.39 5.16
CA TRP A 109 17.89 -19.13 5.21
C TRP A 109 17.89 -20.17 6.33
N ARG A 110 17.85 -21.43 5.94
CA ARG A 110 18.05 -22.58 6.82
C ARG A 110 19.41 -23.23 6.55
N ASP A 111 20.19 -23.37 7.62
CA ASP A 111 21.36 -24.24 7.74
C ASP A 111 21.99 -24.79 6.46
N GLY A 112 22.91 -24.04 5.92
CA GLY A 112 24.08 -24.57 5.25
C GLY A 112 23.97 -25.48 4.01
N ALA A 113 22.82 -25.93 3.59
CA ALA A 113 22.63 -26.98 2.60
C ALA A 113 22.00 -26.58 1.25
N ALA A 114 21.37 -25.39 1.14
CA ALA A 114 20.82 -24.92 -0.14
C ALA A 114 21.93 -24.34 -1.02
N PRO A 115 21.94 -24.62 -2.33
CA PRO A 115 22.82 -23.90 -3.25
C PRO A 115 22.47 -22.41 -3.20
N PHE A 116 23.53 -21.59 -3.19
CA PHE A 116 23.38 -20.13 -3.21
C PHE A 116 22.78 -19.71 -4.54
N ASP A 117 21.48 -19.35 -4.54
CA ASP A 117 20.82 -18.81 -5.72
C ASP A 117 20.62 -17.29 -5.55
N LEU A 118 21.49 -16.55 -6.22
CA LEU A 118 21.48 -15.09 -6.24
C LEU A 118 20.16 -14.55 -6.81
N THR A 119 19.54 -15.27 -7.74
CA THR A 119 18.28 -14.92 -8.38
C THR A 119 17.10 -15.01 -7.42
N LEU A 120 17.09 -16.06 -6.58
CA LEU A 120 16.06 -16.26 -5.55
C LEU A 120 16.16 -15.17 -4.47
N TYR A 121 17.39 -14.77 -4.14
CA TYR A 121 17.66 -13.67 -3.23
C TYR A 121 17.11 -12.33 -3.75
N TYR A 122 17.48 -11.97 -4.98
CA TYR A 122 16.98 -10.74 -5.60
C TYR A 122 15.46 -10.72 -5.65
N ARG A 123 14.80 -11.83 -6.01
CA ARG A 123 13.34 -11.96 -6.01
C ARG A 123 12.75 -11.79 -4.62
N GLY A 124 13.37 -12.33 -3.58
CA GLY A 124 12.92 -12.19 -2.19
C GLY A 124 13.02 -10.74 -1.69
N VAL A 125 14.16 -10.07 -1.93
CA VAL A 125 14.36 -8.66 -1.56
C VAL A 125 13.42 -7.76 -2.31
N TRP A 126 13.32 -7.91 -3.63
CA TRP A 126 12.41 -7.11 -4.44
C TRP A 126 10.93 -7.41 -4.14
N GLY A 127 10.59 -8.66 -3.80
CA GLY A 127 9.27 -9.03 -3.32
C GLY A 127 8.92 -8.35 -2.01
N ALA A 128 9.85 -8.29 -1.06
CA ALA A 128 9.66 -7.56 0.19
C ALA A 128 9.52 -6.05 -0.04
N VAL A 129 10.32 -5.47 -0.94
CA VAL A 129 10.22 -4.06 -1.35
C VAL A 129 8.88 -3.78 -2.03
N ALA A 130 8.43 -4.64 -2.94
CA ALA A 130 7.15 -4.50 -3.61
C ALA A 130 5.97 -4.59 -2.64
N LEU A 131 6.05 -5.50 -1.65
CA LEU A 131 5.06 -5.60 -0.57
C LEU A 131 5.03 -4.32 0.29
N LEU A 132 6.19 -3.73 0.58
CA LEU A 132 6.29 -2.49 1.35
C LEU A 132 5.72 -1.29 0.60
N VAL A 133 6.09 -1.16 -0.68
CA VAL A 133 5.58 -0.09 -1.55
C VAL A 133 4.09 -0.28 -1.80
N GLY A 134 3.66 -1.52 -2.07
CA GLY A 134 2.24 -1.85 -2.26
C GLY A 134 1.40 -1.60 -1.01
N PHE A 135 1.90 -1.98 0.16
CA PHE A 135 1.18 -1.76 1.43
C PHE A 135 1.14 -0.28 1.82
N GLY A 136 2.20 0.48 1.55
CA GLY A 136 2.21 1.94 1.71
C GLY A 136 1.18 2.61 0.80
N SER A 137 1.09 2.18 -0.46
CA SER A 137 0.12 2.70 -1.43
C SER A 137 -1.33 2.34 -1.05
N ILE A 138 -1.58 1.11 -0.58
CA ILE A 138 -2.91 0.67 -0.11
C ILE A 138 -3.31 1.44 1.15
N SER A 139 -2.39 1.67 2.07
CA SER A 139 -2.67 2.47 3.27
C SER A 139 -3.12 3.89 2.90
N LEU A 140 -2.47 4.51 1.92
CA LEU A 140 -2.83 5.84 1.42
C LEU A 140 -4.17 5.85 0.65
N ALA A 141 -4.52 4.77 -0.05
CA ALA A 141 -5.75 4.65 -0.83
C ALA A 141 -7.00 4.34 0.01
N VAL A 142 -6.83 3.66 1.14
CA VAL A 142 -7.94 3.26 2.04
C VAL A 142 -8.42 4.41 2.94
N PHE A 143 -7.66 5.51 3.03
CA PHE A 143 -8.01 6.65 3.89
C PHE A 143 -8.95 7.62 3.19
N GLY A 144 -10.23 7.40 3.42
CA GLY A 144 -11.22 8.44 3.18
C GLY A 144 -10.93 9.69 4.05
N PRO A 145 -11.35 10.88 3.61
CA PRO A 145 -11.12 12.13 4.31
C PRO A 145 -11.76 12.10 5.71
N GLY A 146 -10.99 12.40 6.72
CA GLY A 146 -11.52 12.85 8.01
C GLY A 146 -11.05 12.12 9.28
N ASN A 147 -10.60 10.85 9.25
CA ASN A 147 -10.24 10.14 10.49
C ASN A 147 -8.97 9.30 10.35
N VAL A 148 -7.81 9.96 10.37
CA VAL A 148 -6.53 9.27 10.50
C VAL A 148 -6.32 8.90 11.98
N SER A 149 -6.53 7.63 12.34
CA SER A 149 -6.24 7.13 13.67
C SER A 149 -4.74 6.88 13.87
N LEU A 150 -4.28 6.79 15.11
CA LEU A 150 -2.89 6.48 15.44
C LEU A 150 -2.41 5.16 14.77
N LEU A 151 -3.28 4.18 14.60
CA LEU A 151 -3.00 2.93 13.89
C LEU A 151 -2.63 3.16 12.42
N HIS A 152 -3.20 4.17 11.79
CA HIS A 152 -2.94 4.53 10.39
C HIS A 152 -1.54 5.16 10.21
N VAL A 153 -1.00 5.76 11.24
CA VAL A 153 0.35 6.32 11.26
C VAL A 153 1.37 5.27 11.68
N LEU A 154 1.10 4.56 12.80
CA LEU A 154 2.02 3.58 13.36
C LEU A 154 2.08 2.28 12.56
N GLY A 155 0.98 1.84 11.96
CA GLY A 155 0.93 0.62 11.17
C GLY A 155 1.95 0.59 10.02
N PRO A 156 1.92 1.55 9.08
CA PRO A 156 2.91 1.68 8.03
C PRO A 156 4.34 1.84 8.57
N ALA A 157 4.54 2.66 9.60
CA ALA A 157 5.85 2.88 10.20
C ALA A 157 6.46 1.61 10.80
N LEU A 158 5.66 0.81 11.52
CA LEU A 158 6.08 -0.47 12.10
C LEU A 158 6.36 -1.51 11.03
N LEU A 159 5.50 -1.59 10.00
CA LEU A 159 5.70 -2.51 8.87
C LEU A 159 6.95 -2.16 8.08
N CYS A 160 7.17 -0.89 7.76
CA CYS A 160 8.38 -0.42 7.09
C CYS A 160 9.62 -0.72 7.93
N SER A 161 9.57 -0.48 9.25
CA SER A 161 10.69 -0.78 10.16
C SER A 161 10.97 -2.28 10.24
N ALA A 162 9.94 -3.11 10.37
CA ALA A 162 10.07 -4.56 10.43
C ALA A 162 10.65 -5.15 9.13
N ALA A 163 10.22 -4.64 7.99
CA ALA A 163 10.72 -5.11 6.70
C ALA A 163 12.12 -4.59 6.41
N SER A 164 12.47 -3.37 6.83
CA SER A 164 13.85 -2.88 6.75
C SER A 164 14.79 -3.71 7.62
N LEU A 165 14.39 -4.04 8.84
CA LEU A 165 15.14 -4.93 9.73
C LEU A 165 15.30 -6.33 9.11
N PHE A 166 14.23 -6.88 8.55
CA PHE A 166 14.26 -8.17 7.86
C PHE A 166 15.22 -8.13 6.66
N ALA A 167 15.19 -7.10 5.83
CA ALA A 167 16.11 -6.93 4.70
C ALA A 167 17.56 -6.85 5.16
N ILE A 168 17.86 -6.08 6.23
CA ILE A 168 19.22 -5.99 6.79
C ILE A 168 19.71 -7.35 7.28
N VAL A 169 18.88 -8.09 8.02
CA VAL A 169 19.24 -9.44 8.50
C VAL A 169 19.50 -10.38 7.33
N GLN A 170 18.69 -10.36 6.28
CA GLN A 170 18.89 -11.17 5.08
C GLN A 170 20.23 -10.84 4.39
N VAL A 171 20.53 -9.55 4.25
CA VAL A 171 21.81 -9.09 3.69
C VAL A 171 23.01 -9.62 4.48
N ILE A 172 23.00 -9.50 5.80
CA ILE A 172 24.08 -10.00 6.66
C ILE A 172 24.26 -11.51 6.47
N LEU A 173 23.17 -12.27 6.49
CA LEU A 173 23.21 -13.72 6.33
C LEU A 173 23.80 -14.13 4.99
N ILE A 174 23.48 -13.42 3.92
CA ILE A 174 23.99 -13.70 2.57
C ILE A 174 25.47 -13.38 2.43
N VAL A 175 25.91 -12.23 2.96
CA VAL A 175 27.35 -11.90 2.96
C VAL A 175 28.15 -12.94 3.72
N VAL A 176 27.66 -13.36 4.88
CA VAL A 176 28.32 -14.43 5.67
C VAL A 176 28.36 -15.74 4.90
N ALA A 177 27.32 -16.09 4.19
CA ALA A 177 27.27 -17.30 3.37
C ALA A 177 28.18 -17.25 2.16
N ALA A 178 28.14 -16.15 1.43
CA ALA A 178 29.04 -15.95 0.29
C ALA A 178 30.52 -16.06 0.71
N ARG A 179 30.87 -15.48 1.87
CA ARG A 179 32.24 -15.60 2.42
C ARG A 179 32.65 -17.04 2.72
N ARG A 180 31.73 -17.83 3.29
CA ARG A 180 32.01 -19.22 3.71
C ARG A 180 32.14 -20.19 2.53
N ARG A 181 31.40 -19.95 1.42
CA ARG A 181 31.25 -20.90 0.31
C ARG A 181 31.99 -20.55 -0.97
N ALA A 182 32.07 -19.27 -1.31
CA ALA A 182 32.55 -18.81 -2.60
C ALA A 182 33.79 -17.94 -2.53
N GLY A 183 34.36 -17.74 -1.34
CA GLY A 183 35.58 -16.98 -1.11
C GLY A 183 35.41 -15.47 -1.07
N VAL A 184 36.51 -14.77 -0.81
CA VAL A 184 36.53 -13.32 -0.53
C VAL A 184 36.02 -12.46 -1.69
N PRO A 185 36.39 -12.70 -2.98
CA PRO A 185 35.96 -11.85 -4.08
C PRO A 185 34.43 -11.81 -4.25
N ILE A 186 33.78 -12.97 -4.15
CA ILE A 186 32.33 -13.09 -4.29
C ILE A 186 31.63 -12.48 -3.07
N ALA A 187 32.20 -12.65 -1.88
CA ALA A 187 31.66 -11.99 -0.69
C ALA A 187 31.70 -10.46 -0.79
N LEU A 188 32.79 -9.89 -1.33
CA LEU A 188 32.91 -8.45 -1.57
C LEU A 188 31.91 -7.96 -2.61
N ALA A 189 31.75 -8.67 -3.72
CA ALA A 189 30.76 -8.33 -4.75
C ALA A 189 29.31 -8.37 -4.19
N THR A 190 29.00 -9.40 -3.40
CA THR A 190 27.71 -9.55 -2.75
C THR A 190 27.46 -8.44 -1.73
N PHE A 191 28.48 -8.08 -0.95
CA PHE A 191 28.39 -6.96 -0.01
C PHE A 191 28.15 -5.63 -0.73
N ALA A 192 28.90 -5.35 -1.81
CA ALA A 192 28.71 -4.14 -2.60
C ALA A 192 27.29 -4.07 -3.20
N ALA A 193 26.79 -5.16 -3.78
CA ALA A 193 25.43 -5.24 -4.31
C ALA A 193 24.38 -5.03 -3.21
N ALA A 194 24.62 -5.57 -2.02
CA ALA A 194 23.76 -5.41 -0.87
C ALA A 194 23.71 -3.95 -0.37
N VAL A 195 24.88 -3.31 -0.27
CA VAL A 195 24.97 -1.88 0.12
C VAL A 195 24.22 -1.00 -0.88
N LEU A 196 24.40 -1.23 -2.19
CA LEU A 196 23.68 -0.49 -3.23
C LEU A 196 22.17 -0.72 -3.15
N SER A 197 21.73 -1.93 -2.88
CA SER A 197 20.31 -2.26 -2.71
C SER A 197 19.72 -1.57 -1.47
N ILE A 198 20.41 -1.60 -0.34
CA ILE A 198 19.98 -0.91 0.90
C ILE A 198 19.96 0.60 0.69
N ALA A 199 20.97 1.17 0.01
CA ALA A 199 21.00 2.59 -0.28
C ALA A 199 19.83 3.00 -1.20
N GLY A 200 19.52 2.20 -2.22
CA GLY A 200 18.37 2.42 -3.10
C GLY A 200 17.03 2.34 -2.37
N ILE A 201 16.85 1.31 -1.53
CA ILE A 201 15.64 1.15 -0.71
C ILE A 201 15.52 2.29 0.31
N GLY A 202 16.63 2.63 0.97
CA GLY A 202 16.68 3.73 1.93
C GLY A 202 16.38 5.08 1.27
N GLY A 203 16.89 5.30 0.08
CA GLY A 203 16.58 6.49 -0.73
C GLY A 203 15.08 6.59 -1.04
N LEU A 204 14.47 5.52 -1.55
CA LEU A 204 13.03 5.46 -1.82
C LEU A 204 12.19 5.66 -0.55
N PHE A 205 12.63 5.11 0.57
CA PHE A 205 11.95 5.27 1.85
C PHE A 205 11.97 6.73 2.30
N VAL A 206 13.15 7.38 2.25
CA VAL A 206 13.31 8.79 2.64
C VAL A 206 12.52 9.70 1.69
N GLU A 207 12.54 9.43 0.40
CA GLU A 207 11.88 10.24 -0.60
C GLU A 207 10.34 10.13 -0.57
N ARG A 208 9.79 8.95 -0.29
CA ARG A 208 8.35 8.68 -0.39
C ARG A 208 7.67 8.41 0.94
N ALA A 209 8.22 7.49 1.74
CA ALA A 209 7.55 7.07 2.96
C ALA A 209 7.63 8.11 4.08
N VAL A 210 8.78 8.75 4.26
CA VAL A 210 8.96 9.75 5.32
C VAL A 210 8.02 10.96 5.14
N PRO A 211 7.91 11.58 3.93
CA PRO A 211 6.94 12.66 3.72
C PRO A 211 5.49 12.22 3.91
N ALA A 212 5.14 11.02 3.43
CA ALA A 212 3.78 10.50 3.57
C ALA A 212 3.40 10.24 5.05
N ILE A 213 4.32 9.65 5.83
CA ILE A 213 4.13 9.43 7.27
C ILE A 213 4.04 10.77 8.01
N GLY A 214 4.89 11.73 7.66
CA GLY A 214 4.84 13.08 8.22
C GLY A 214 3.50 13.76 7.99
N GLU A 215 2.96 13.62 6.78
CA GLU A 215 1.65 14.14 6.40
C GLU A 215 0.51 13.47 7.18
N LEU A 216 0.54 12.13 7.30
CA LEU A 216 -0.43 11.39 8.11
C LEU A 216 -0.36 11.78 9.59
N TRP A 217 0.84 12.04 10.10
CA TRP A 217 1.03 12.52 11.46
C TRP A 217 0.43 13.91 11.65
N ALA A 218 0.69 14.84 10.73
CA ALA A 218 0.11 16.18 10.76
C ALA A 218 -1.43 16.12 10.78
N ILE A 219 -2.03 15.29 9.91
CA ILE A 219 -3.48 15.07 9.89
C ILE A 219 -3.97 14.51 11.24
N HIS A 220 -3.26 13.53 11.80
CA HIS A 220 -3.64 12.89 13.07
C HIS A 220 -3.58 13.88 14.25
N THR A 221 -2.60 14.76 14.28
CA THR A 221 -2.42 15.75 15.36
C THR A 221 -3.29 16.99 15.21
N GLY A 222 -4.14 17.07 14.17
CA GLY A 222 -5.12 18.14 13.99
C GLY A 222 -4.71 19.20 12.99
N ASP A 223 -3.57 19.02 12.28
CA ASP A 223 -3.20 19.80 11.10
C ASP A 223 -3.17 21.34 11.33
N GLU A 224 -2.61 21.76 12.46
CA GLU A 224 -2.66 23.14 12.94
C GLU A 224 -2.18 24.16 11.89
N ALA A 225 -1.22 23.79 11.05
CA ALA A 225 -0.68 24.68 10.01
C ALA A 225 -1.71 25.01 8.91
N LEU A 226 -2.65 24.07 8.63
CA LEU A 226 -3.69 24.23 7.62
C LEU A 226 -5.07 24.53 8.21
N ASP A 227 -5.31 24.29 9.49
CA ASP A 227 -6.64 24.45 10.10
C ASP A 227 -6.88 25.92 10.56
N THR A 228 -6.69 26.84 9.63
CA THR A 228 -6.84 28.28 9.87
C THR A 228 -8.17 28.85 9.37
N LEU A 229 -9.11 27.98 8.94
CA LEU A 229 -10.40 28.41 8.41
C LEU A 229 -11.23 29.18 9.47
N THR A 230 -11.52 30.42 9.16
CA THR A 230 -12.49 31.23 9.88
C THR A 230 -13.87 31.06 9.26
N VAL A 231 -14.85 30.72 10.07
CA VAL A 231 -16.24 30.53 9.67
C VAL A 231 -17.10 31.57 10.36
N SER A 232 -17.76 32.45 9.61
CA SER A 232 -18.62 33.49 10.14
C SER A 232 -19.92 33.61 9.33
N VAL A 233 -20.99 34.06 9.99
CA VAL A 233 -22.29 34.27 9.36
C VAL A 233 -22.56 35.77 9.33
N SER A 234 -23.06 36.26 8.19
CA SER A 234 -23.47 37.66 8.04
C SER A 234 -24.53 38.07 9.05
N ALA A 235 -24.64 39.37 9.35
CA ALA A 235 -25.58 39.88 10.32
C ALA A 235 -27.08 39.57 9.98
N ASP A 236 -27.37 39.45 8.70
CA ASP A 236 -28.71 39.06 8.20
C ASP A 236 -28.97 37.53 8.22
N GLY A 237 -27.98 36.75 8.62
CA GLY A 237 -28.08 35.29 8.70
C GLY A 237 -28.11 34.56 7.35
N THR A 238 -27.96 35.27 6.22
CA THR A 238 -28.17 34.68 4.88
C THR A 238 -26.88 34.21 4.19
N THR A 239 -25.72 34.70 4.62
CA THR A 239 -24.41 34.42 4.01
C THR A 239 -23.44 33.79 5.02
N LEU A 240 -22.85 32.68 4.65
CA LEU A 240 -21.75 32.05 5.36
C LEU A 240 -20.43 32.48 4.70
N ASN A 241 -19.51 33.02 5.47
CA ASN A 241 -18.18 33.40 5.00
C ASN A 241 -17.16 32.36 5.47
N LEU A 242 -16.38 31.84 4.55
CA LEU A 242 -15.29 30.90 4.76
C LEU A 242 -13.99 31.58 4.31
N ASP A 243 -13.10 31.86 5.24
CA ASP A 243 -11.84 32.54 4.95
C ASP A 243 -10.68 31.81 5.67
N GLY A 244 -9.69 31.38 4.89
CA GLY A 244 -8.51 30.65 5.39
C GLY A 244 -8.29 29.31 4.72
N ALA A 245 -7.35 28.51 5.28
CA ALA A 245 -7.01 27.20 4.79
C ALA A 245 -7.89 26.10 5.40
N TYR A 246 -8.14 25.07 4.62
CA TYR A 246 -9.01 23.94 5.00
C TYR A 246 -8.18 22.83 5.66
N GLY A 247 -8.19 22.79 6.98
CA GLY A 247 -7.66 21.69 7.77
C GLY A 247 -8.66 20.57 8.01
N THR A 248 -8.30 19.62 8.84
CA THR A 248 -9.13 18.43 9.13
C THR A 248 -10.41 18.76 9.90
N ARG A 249 -10.44 19.82 10.72
CA ARG A 249 -11.60 20.25 11.52
C ARG A 249 -12.54 21.20 10.78
N SER A 250 -12.10 21.74 9.65
CA SER A 250 -12.84 22.78 8.92
C SER A 250 -14.23 22.34 8.44
N ALA A 251 -14.37 21.08 7.98
CA ALA A 251 -15.68 20.56 7.54
C ALA A 251 -16.69 20.49 8.69
N GLU A 252 -16.25 20.13 9.88
CA GLU A 252 -17.10 20.10 11.08
C GLU A 252 -17.55 21.51 11.47
N ALA A 253 -16.65 22.49 11.45
CA ALA A 253 -16.98 23.87 11.74
C ALA A 253 -18.03 24.42 10.76
N VAL A 254 -17.87 24.13 9.45
CA VAL A 254 -18.86 24.52 8.43
C VAL A 254 -20.19 23.83 8.65
N ARG A 255 -20.21 22.55 8.99
CA ARG A 255 -21.44 21.80 9.28
C ARG A 255 -22.20 22.41 10.44
N GLN A 256 -21.52 22.65 11.56
CA GLN A 256 -22.14 23.28 12.75
C GLN A 256 -22.68 24.68 12.46
N ALA A 257 -21.94 25.48 11.68
CA ALA A 257 -22.40 26.81 11.29
C ALA A 257 -23.66 26.75 10.43
N LEU A 258 -23.70 25.82 9.46
CA LEU A 258 -24.86 25.62 8.59
C LEU A 258 -26.09 25.06 9.37
N GLU A 259 -25.86 24.16 10.33
CA GLU A 259 -26.95 23.62 11.17
C GLU A 259 -27.59 24.69 12.08
N LYS A 260 -26.74 25.52 12.67
CA LYS A 260 -27.20 26.64 13.52
C LYS A 260 -27.89 27.76 12.74
N ASN A 261 -27.61 27.87 11.42
CA ASN A 261 -28.11 28.96 10.58
C ASN A 261 -28.82 28.41 9.33
N PRO A 262 -30.06 27.90 9.47
CA PRO A 262 -30.81 27.32 8.34
C PRO A 262 -31.23 28.36 7.29
N SER A 263 -31.15 29.64 7.59
CA SER A 263 -31.44 30.76 6.69
C SER A 263 -30.36 31.04 5.66
N VAL A 264 -29.15 30.45 5.81
CA VAL A 264 -28.04 30.62 4.87
C VAL A 264 -28.47 30.16 3.48
N ARG A 265 -28.20 31.02 2.48
CA ARG A 265 -28.47 30.80 1.05
C ARG A 265 -27.23 30.91 0.20
N ARG A 266 -26.17 31.51 0.71
CA ARG A 266 -24.95 31.78 0.01
C ARG A 266 -23.71 31.43 0.87
N VAL A 267 -22.67 30.95 0.22
CA VAL A 267 -21.35 30.81 0.82
C VAL A 267 -20.37 31.69 0.05
N VAL A 268 -19.69 32.57 0.76
CA VAL A 268 -18.56 33.36 0.23
C VAL A 268 -17.27 32.67 0.67
N LEU A 269 -16.39 32.39 -0.28
CA LEU A 269 -15.19 31.62 -0.05
C LEU A 269 -13.95 32.46 -0.35
N ALA A 270 -12.97 32.38 0.54
CA ALA A 270 -11.64 32.96 0.37
C ALA A 270 -10.59 32.00 0.99
N GLY A 271 -9.40 31.93 0.40
CA GLY A 271 -8.28 31.19 0.99
C GLY A 271 -7.42 30.41 0.00
N PRO A 272 -6.29 29.90 0.47
CA PRO A 272 -5.31 29.21 -0.36
C PRO A 272 -5.70 27.76 -0.71
N GLY A 273 -6.70 27.20 -0.05
CA GLY A 273 -7.09 25.80 -0.18
C GLY A 273 -6.78 24.97 1.07
N GLY A 274 -6.12 23.82 0.91
CA GLY A 274 -5.81 22.90 2.01
C GLY A 274 -6.22 21.45 1.69
N ARG A 275 -6.83 20.75 2.62
CA ARG A 275 -7.19 19.32 2.49
C ARG A 275 -8.31 19.11 1.47
N LEU A 276 -7.99 18.35 0.41
CA LEU A 276 -8.99 17.99 -0.62
C LEU A 276 -10.20 17.27 -0.05
N GLY A 277 -9.98 16.32 0.86
CA GLY A 277 -11.07 15.58 1.52
C GLY A 277 -12.05 16.51 2.23
N THR A 278 -11.53 17.45 3.01
CA THR A 278 -12.33 18.49 3.68
C THR A 278 -13.09 19.34 2.68
N ALA A 279 -12.44 19.76 1.59
CA ALA A 279 -13.07 20.53 0.54
C ALA A 279 -14.22 19.78 -0.16
N PHE A 280 -14.05 18.46 -0.41
CA PHE A 280 -15.13 17.61 -0.93
C PHE A 280 -16.30 17.49 0.04
N GLU A 281 -16.06 17.42 1.34
CA GLU A 281 -17.14 17.42 2.34
C GLU A 281 -17.91 18.73 2.34
N ILE A 282 -17.20 19.87 2.33
CA ILE A 282 -17.81 21.19 2.23
C ILE A 282 -18.60 21.33 0.92
N ASN A 283 -18.04 20.86 -0.21
CA ASN A 283 -18.75 20.83 -1.50
C ASN A 283 -20.07 20.08 -1.39
N ARG A 284 -20.08 18.88 -0.77
CA ARG A 284 -21.31 18.10 -0.58
C ARG A 284 -22.33 18.81 0.27
N MET A 285 -21.92 19.50 1.34
CA MET A 285 -22.82 20.28 2.18
C MET A 285 -23.46 21.42 1.40
N ILE A 286 -22.66 22.17 0.62
CA ILE A 286 -23.14 23.25 -0.25
C ILE A 286 -24.14 22.73 -1.29
N ARG A 287 -23.81 21.63 -1.97
CA ARG A 287 -24.68 21.01 -2.99
C ARG A 287 -26.00 20.49 -2.41
N ASN A 288 -25.94 19.78 -1.30
CA ASN A 288 -27.13 19.19 -0.66
C ASN A 288 -28.13 20.26 -0.23
N ARG A 289 -27.63 21.43 0.19
CA ARG A 289 -28.44 22.57 0.56
C ARG A 289 -28.77 23.52 -0.61
N ARG A 290 -28.24 23.22 -1.83
CA ARG A 290 -28.40 24.06 -3.03
C ARG A 290 -28.01 25.52 -2.81
N LEU A 291 -26.93 25.75 -2.06
CA LEU A 291 -26.45 27.08 -1.75
C LEU A 291 -25.79 27.73 -2.99
N ALA A 292 -25.85 29.03 -3.10
CA ALA A 292 -25.01 29.78 -4.03
C ALA A 292 -23.59 29.92 -3.50
N THR A 293 -22.58 29.99 -4.38
CA THR A 293 -21.20 30.26 -4.00
C THR A 293 -20.68 31.53 -4.66
N ARG A 294 -19.83 32.26 -3.94
CA ARG A 294 -19.23 33.50 -4.42
C ARG A 294 -17.77 33.61 -3.97
N VAL A 295 -16.94 34.18 -4.83
CA VAL A 295 -15.56 34.57 -4.49
C VAL A 295 -15.37 36.05 -4.77
N ASP A 296 -14.99 36.80 -3.75
CA ASP A 296 -14.78 38.25 -3.84
C ASP A 296 -13.30 38.64 -3.94
N THR A 297 -12.41 37.81 -3.41
CA THR A 297 -10.96 38.01 -3.40
C THR A 297 -10.24 36.87 -4.11
N GLY A 298 -9.69 35.92 -3.38
CA GLY A 298 -8.95 34.78 -3.91
C GLY A 298 -9.40 33.47 -3.31
N CYS A 299 -9.57 32.44 -4.14
CA CYS A 299 -9.89 31.08 -3.72
C CYS A 299 -9.10 30.12 -4.61
N ALA A 300 -8.12 29.42 -4.03
CA ALA A 300 -7.20 28.57 -4.79
C ALA A 300 -7.23 27.13 -4.32
N SER A 301 -6.75 26.20 -5.19
CA SER A 301 -6.58 24.80 -4.86
C SER A 301 -7.86 24.15 -4.30
N ALA A 302 -7.81 23.49 -3.15
CA ALA A 302 -8.96 22.85 -2.50
C ALA A 302 -10.15 23.79 -2.25
N CYS A 303 -9.92 25.10 -2.09
CA CYS A 303 -11.00 26.09 -1.99
C CYS A 303 -11.91 26.07 -3.23
N THR A 304 -11.35 25.88 -4.44
CA THR A 304 -12.13 25.81 -5.67
C THR A 304 -13.03 24.58 -5.73
N ILE A 305 -12.63 23.48 -5.09
CA ILE A 305 -13.46 22.27 -4.98
C ILE A 305 -14.71 22.56 -4.16
N ALA A 306 -14.57 23.25 -3.02
CA ALA A 306 -15.71 23.68 -2.21
C ALA A 306 -16.60 24.64 -3.00
N PHE A 307 -16.02 25.62 -3.70
CA PHE A 307 -16.73 26.58 -4.55
C PHE A 307 -17.60 25.91 -5.62
N LEU A 308 -17.09 24.86 -6.27
CA LEU A 308 -17.82 24.11 -7.31
C LEU A 308 -19.07 23.39 -6.79
N GLY A 309 -19.29 23.30 -5.47
CA GLY A 309 -20.53 22.82 -4.86
C GLY A 309 -21.71 23.75 -5.07
N GLY A 310 -21.49 25.00 -5.44
CA GLY A 310 -22.53 26.00 -5.61
C GLY A 310 -23.53 25.69 -6.74
N ALA A 311 -24.82 25.82 -6.45
CA ALA A 311 -25.88 25.72 -7.46
C ALA A 311 -25.85 26.93 -8.40
N ASP A 312 -25.47 28.08 -7.88
CA ASP A 312 -25.23 29.33 -8.59
C ASP A 312 -23.84 29.86 -8.17
N ARG A 313 -22.89 29.90 -9.11
CA ARG A 313 -21.49 30.24 -8.87
C ARG A 313 -21.14 31.57 -9.49
N SER A 314 -20.61 32.49 -8.70
CA SER A 314 -20.26 33.83 -9.14
C SER A 314 -18.92 34.30 -8.57
N ILE A 315 -18.27 35.23 -9.26
CA ILE A 315 -17.12 35.95 -8.75
C ILE A 315 -17.37 37.45 -8.83
N SER A 316 -16.71 38.22 -7.96
CA SER A 316 -16.58 39.68 -8.15
C SER A 316 -15.61 40.02 -9.28
N PRO A 317 -15.54 41.24 -9.80
CA PRO A 317 -14.53 41.63 -10.77
C PRO A 317 -13.08 41.49 -10.27
N SER A 318 -12.86 41.61 -8.97
CA SER A 318 -11.58 41.37 -8.29
C SER A 318 -11.38 39.89 -7.87
N GLY A 319 -12.42 39.09 -7.91
CA GLY A 319 -12.35 37.67 -7.53
C GLY A 319 -11.41 36.89 -8.44
N ARG A 320 -10.62 36.01 -7.85
CA ARG A 320 -9.69 35.13 -8.55
C ARG A 320 -9.86 33.70 -8.10
N LEU A 321 -9.87 32.78 -9.06
CA LEU A 321 -9.85 31.35 -8.80
C LEU A 321 -8.51 30.78 -9.29
N GLY A 322 -7.87 29.99 -8.44
CA GLY A 322 -6.58 29.38 -8.74
C GLY A 322 -6.65 27.86 -8.76
N PHE A 323 -6.14 27.24 -9.83
CA PHE A 323 -6.25 25.81 -10.07
C PHE A 323 -4.89 25.16 -10.27
N HIS A 324 -4.74 23.94 -9.79
CA HIS A 324 -3.64 23.02 -10.07
C HIS A 324 -4.08 21.59 -9.80
N GLN A 325 -3.28 20.62 -10.22
CA GLN A 325 -3.55 19.22 -9.92
C GLN A 325 -3.42 18.92 -8.41
N GLY A 326 -4.19 17.95 -7.93
CA GLY A 326 -4.07 17.50 -6.55
C GLY A 326 -2.76 16.73 -6.34
N SER A 327 -2.15 16.90 -5.17
CA SER A 327 -0.94 16.17 -4.79
C SER A 327 -1.00 15.73 -3.34
N PHE A 328 -0.22 14.70 -3.03
CA PHE A 328 0.02 14.25 -1.66
C PHE A 328 1.51 13.94 -1.49
N PRO A 329 2.16 14.36 -0.41
CA PRO A 329 3.56 14.06 -0.16
C PRO A 329 3.86 12.56 -0.27
N GLY A 330 4.88 12.19 -1.06
CA GLY A 330 5.22 10.80 -1.32
C GLY A 330 4.43 10.09 -2.44
N MET A 331 3.47 10.78 -3.10
CA MET A 331 2.71 10.24 -4.22
C MET A 331 3.60 9.91 -5.43
N GLY A 332 3.42 8.72 -5.99
CA GLY A 332 4.11 8.29 -7.20
C GLY A 332 3.45 8.80 -8.49
N SER A 333 4.16 8.68 -9.63
CA SER A 333 3.62 9.12 -10.93
C SER A 333 2.32 8.40 -11.32
N ASN A 334 2.21 7.10 -11.06
CA ASN A 334 0.99 6.33 -11.36
C ASN A 334 -0.19 6.79 -10.51
N ASP A 335 0.03 7.04 -9.22
CA ASP A 335 -0.99 7.52 -8.29
C ASP A 335 -1.46 8.93 -8.69
N MET A 336 -0.52 9.77 -9.15
CA MET A 336 -0.82 11.09 -9.69
C MET A 336 -1.70 11.01 -10.94
N HIS A 337 -1.43 10.06 -11.86
CA HIS A 337 -2.25 9.86 -13.05
C HIS A 337 -3.68 9.41 -12.70
N GLU A 338 -3.84 8.56 -11.70
CA GLU A 338 -5.15 8.11 -11.23
C GLU A 338 -5.90 9.26 -10.56
N SER A 339 -5.27 9.97 -9.64
CA SER A 339 -5.81 11.14 -8.97
C SER A 339 -6.27 12.22 -9.98
N ASN A 340 -5.47 12.49 -11.01
CA ASN A 340 -5.82 13.44 -12.06
C ASN A 340 -7.01 13.00 -12.91
N ARG A 341 -7.16 11.69 -13.18
CA ARG A 341 -8.36 11.16 -13.86
C ARG A 341 -9.61 11.36 -13.02
N ASP A 342 -9.52 11.12 -11.71
CA ASP A 342 -10.66 11.28 -10.80
C ASP A 342 -11.03 12.74 -10.63
N MET A 343 -10.04 13.61 -10.47
CA MET A 343 -10.25 15.06 -10.43
C MET A 343 -10.93 15.56 -11.71
N ARG A 344 -10.48 15.15 -12.87
CA ARG A 344 -11.09 15.52 -14.16
C ARG A 344 -12.55 15.07 -14.24
N ARG A 345 -12.83 13.84 -13.82
CA ARG A 345 -14.22 13.32 -13.73
C ARG A 345 -15.09 14.16 -12.80
N PHE A 346 -14.56 14.53 -11.63
CA PHE A 346 -15.26 15.38 -10.69
C PHE A 346 -15.55 16.77 -11.27
N LEU A 347 -14.57 17.41 -11.90
CA LEU A 347 -14.72 18.74 -12.52
C LEU A 347 -15.80 18.72 -13.60
N VAL A 348 -15.76 17.76 -14.51
CA VAL A 348 -16.77 17.60 -15.57
C VAL A 348 -18.16 17.30 -14.99
N ALA A 349 -18.26 16.43 -13.99
CA ALA A 349 -19.52 16.16 -13.29
C ALA A 349 -20.06 17.38 -12.53
N SER A 350 -19.20 18.35 -12.18
CA SER A 350 -19.57 19.65 -11.61
C SER A 350 -19.98 20.68 -12.66
N GLY A 351 -20.02 20.28 -13.94
CA GLY A 351 -20.45 21.14 -15.06
C GLY A 351 -19.33 21.94 -15.72
N VAL A 352 -18.08 21.76 -15.30
CA VAL A 352 -16.91 22.39 -15.92
C VAL A 352 -16.63 21.73 -17.29
N THR A 353 -16.17 22.51 -18.28
CA THR A 353 -15.88 21.95 -19.60
C THR A 353 -14.69 20.98 -19.55
N PRO A 354 -14.65 19.96 -20.42
CA PRO A 354 -13.54 18.99 -20.44
C PRO A 354 -12.18 19.65 -20.67
N GLU A 355 -12.10 20.67 -21.51
CA GLU A 355 -10.86 21.40 -21.85
C GLU A 355 -10.33 22.15 -20.62
N PHE A 356 -11.22 22.81 -19.89
CA PHE A 356 -10.87 23.48 -18.65
C PHE A 356 -10.39 22.46 -17.59
N ALA A 357 -11.13 21.37 -17.42
CA ALA A 357 -10.79 20.29 -16.50
C ALA A 357 -9.43 19.63 -16.83
N GLN A 358 -9.13 19.48 -18.12
CA GLN A 358 -7.83 19.01 -18.59
C GLN A 358 -6.72 19.97 -18.14
N ARG A 359 -6.86 21.26 -18.39
CA ARG A 359 -5.84 22.25 -18.03
C ARG A 359 -5.59 22.30 -16.51
N VAL A 360 -6.63 22.18 -15.68
CA VAL A 360 -6.48 22.06 -14.23
C VAL A 360 -5.57 20.88 -13.85
N THR A 361 -5.77 19.70 -14.47
CA THR A 361 -5.00 18.50 -14.17
C THR A 361 -3.63 18.43 -14.87
N GLU A 362 -3.34 19.35 -15.76
CA GLU A 362 -2.02 19.54 -16.40
C GLU A 362 -1.17 20.61 -15.69
N THR A 363 -1.77 21.45 -14.87
CA THR A 363 -1.03 22.43 -14.07
C THR A 363 -0.31 21.74 -12.91
N PRO A 364 1.02 21.82 -12.81
CA PRO A 364 1.79 21.17 -11.75
C PRO A 364 1.36 21.58 -10.33
N PRO A 365 1.63 20.77 -9.30
CA PRO A 365 1.18 21.06 -7.93
C PRO A 365 1.87 22.28 -7.30
N ASP A 366 3.05 22.65 -7.77
CA ASP A 366 3.86 23.78 -7.34
C ASP A 366 3.55 25.07 -8.12
N GLU A 367 2.65 24.99 -9.10
CA GLU A 367 2.16 26.13 -9.89
C GLU A 367 0.69 26.39 -9.62
N ILE A 368 0.22 27.62 -9.85
CA ILE A 368 -1.20 28.00 -9.78
C ILE A 368 -1.61 28.67 -11.09
N TRP A 369 -2.48 28.01 -11.84
CA TRP A 369 -3.13 28.63 -12.97
C TRP A 369 -4.31 29.47 -12.51
N THR A 370 -4.27 30.77 -12.79
CA THR A 370 -5.34 31.72 -12.47
C THR A 370 -6.01 32.18 -13.77
N PRO A 371 -7.11 31.55 -14.21
CA PRO A 371 -7.82 31.93 -15.40
C PRO A 371 -8.48 33.31 -15.29
N THR A 372 -8.62 33.99 -16.42
CA THR A 372 -9.35 35.23 -16.51
C THR A 372 -10.86 35.02 -16.22
N PRO A 373 -11.61 36.08 -15.85
CA PRO A 373 -13.06 35.98 -15.69
C PRO A 373 -13.78 35.43 -16.93
N GLN A 374 -13.29 35.76 -18.13
CA GLN A 374 -13.82 35.27 -19.40
C GLN A 374 -13.59 33.75 -19.56
N GLU A 375 -12.38 33.29 -19.26
CA GLU A 375 -12.07 31.86 -19.28
C GLU A 375 -12.90 31.07 -18.25
N LEU A 376 -13.15 31.65 -17.07
CA LEU A 376 -14.00 31.01 -16.04
C LEU A 376 -15.45 30.86 -16.49
N VAL A 377 -15.99 31.85 -17.21
CA VAL A 377 -17.33 31.76 -17.79
C VAL A 377 -17.35 30.76 -18.95
N ALA A 378 -16.40 30.84 -19.86
CA ALA A 378 -16.29 29.92 -21.00
C ALA A 378 -16.09 28.46 -20.51
N GLY A 379 -15.28 28.25 -19.48
CA GLY A 379 -15.07 26.95 -18.82
C GLY A 379 -16.24 26.47 -17.97
N ARG A 380 -17.33 27.25 -17.87
CA ARG A 380 -18.52 26.97 -17.03
C ARG A 380 -18.18 26.78 -15.55
N VAL A 381 -17.07 27.35 -15.09
CA VAL A 381 -16.70 27.37 -13.68
C VAL A 381 -17.61 28.32 -12.92
N VAL A 382 -17.91 29.47 -13.50
CA VAL A 382 -18.85 30.46 -12.98
C VAL A 382 -19.97 30.73 -14.00
N GLN A 383 -21.16 31.06 -13.52
CA GLN A 383 -22.27 31.48 -14.36
C GLN A 383 -22.20 32.98 -14.68
N ARG A 384 -21.63 33.79 -13.76
CA ARG A 384 -21.55 35.24 -13.95
C ARG A 384 -20.44 35.89 -13.13
N VAL A 385 -20.01 37.05 -13.62
CA VAL A 385 -19.16 37.99 -12.91
C VAL A 385 -20.08 39.09 -12.39
N ASN A 386 -20.25 39.22 -11.09
CA ASN A 386 -21.13 40.18 -10.46
C ASN A 386 -20.35 41.46 -10.14
N ARG A 387 -20.88 42.61 -10.54
CA ARG A 387 -20.39 43.90 -10.10
C ARG A 387 -20.79 44.18 -8.65
#